data_ca88f86cafdb0101ea4774dcc2a88980
#
_entry.id   ca88f86cafdb0101ea4774dcc2a88980
#
_cell.length_a   1.000
_cell.length_b   1.000
_cell.length_c   1.000
_cell.angle_alpha   90.00
_cell.angle_beta   90.00
_cell.angle_gamma   90.00
#
_symmetry.space_group_name_H-M   'P 1'
#
loop_
_entity.id
_entity.type
_entity.pdbx_description
1 polymer ?
#
loop_
_entity_poly.entity_id
_entity_poly.type
_entity_poly.pdbx_seq_one_letter_code
_entity_poly.pdbx_strand_id
1 'polypeptide(L)'
;MGTPEPPESPPGKGPVILALRYYGRELVRLRWLTAPAMLLPALGNIGINYIAPLIVAKLVGRIAGGGSTTVDAMLPYVLSFAGVLLLAEALWRLGLHCLNRLDARGIEHLYVVGMDELFAKDAAFFHDNFAGSLTKRVLSFASRFEEFVDTLTFSVMGSFVPLVFASVVLWQYDPLLVAGLLIMIAVTALGVAPLIRRRQGLVAQREEAIARVSGHVADSLMNMDTVRAFAAEEREAAEHRSRVAESRRLTLRSWDYGNLRIDTLVAPMSVLTNALGLLLAVTLGGGEHGVEAVIVAFTYYASATRIMFEFNQIYRRLESSMTEAAQFTELLLTPPTVLDPASPEPLRPASSAVRFERVTFAHGGGKPLFDGLDLDVPGGTKIGLVGRSGGGKTTLTRLLMRMTDIESGRIMIGGQDIARLRQADLRSLIAYVPQDPAMFHRTLRENIAFARPDATEAEIRRAAEAAHVTEFTDALPDGFDTMVGERGVKLSGGQRQRVALARAILRDAPILLLDEATSALDSESEILVQEALWRLMEGRTALVVAHRLSTVATMDQLVVLDRGHIVERGTHEELLASEGAYAKLWQHQSGGFLDDTSAARSDLS
;
A
#
# COMPACT_ATOMS: atom_id res chain seq x y z
N MET A 1 19.56 -5.58 15.72
CA MET A 1 18.56 -6.63 16.00
C MET A 1 17.30 -5.92 16.42
N GLY A 2 16.45 -5.59 15.42
CA GLY A 2 15.11 -5.09 15.66
C GLY A 2 14.26 -6.27 16.18
N THR A 3 13.52 -6.05 17.24
CA THR A 3 12.48 -6.97 17.70
C THR A 3 11.54 -7.24 16.51
N PRO A 4 11.19 -8.52 16.22
CA PRO A 4 10.20 -8.81 15.20
C PRO A 4 8.91 -8.04 15.56
N GLU A 5 8.35 -7.31 14.60
CA GLU A 5 7.04 -6.69 14.76
C GLU A 5 6.07 -7.76 15.28
N PRO A 6 5.29 -7.45 16.32
CA PRO A 6 4.26 -8.38 16.78
C PRO A 6 3.31 -8.67 15.61
N PRO A 7 2.79 -9.90 15.49
CA PRO A 7 1.86 -10.26 14.43
C PRO A 7 0.70 -9.24 14.44
N GLU A 8 0.44 -8.64 13.28
CA GLU A 8 -0.62 -7.64 13.11
C GLU A 8 -1.93 -8.21 13.68
N SER A 9 -2.39 -7.61 14.76
CA SER A 9 -3.72 -7.93 15.29
C SER A 9 -4.76 -7.63 14.20
N PRO A 10 -5.83 -8.41 14.07
CA PRO A 10 -6.86 -8.13 13.07
C PRO A 10 -7.35 -6.69 13.23
N PRO A 11 -7.50 -5.95 12.14
CA PRO A 11 -7.85 -4.52 12.17
C PRO A 11 -9.11 -4.32 12.99
N GLY A 12 -9.09 -3.32 13.86
CA GLY A 12 -10.24 -2.93 14.66
C GLY A 12 -11.45 -2.57 13.78
N LYS A 13 -12.64 -2.41 14.36
CA LYS A 13 -13.87 -2.08 13.61
C LYS A 13 -13.74 -0.80 12.76
N GLY A 14 -12.91 0.16 13.15
CA GLY A 14 -12.70 1.42 12.43
C GLY A 14 -12.18 1.26 11.00
N PRO A 15 -11.07 0.54 10.77
CA PRO A 15 -10.53 0.28 9.44
C PRO A 15 -11.51 -0.42 8.50
N VAL A 16 -12.21 -1.46 8.98
CA VAL A 16 -13.23 -2.19 8.20
C VAL A 16 -14.38 -1.27 7.78
N ILE A 17 -14.88 -0.43 8.70
CA ILE A 17 -15.95 0.53 8.39
C ILE A 17 -15.47 1.54 7.35
N LEU A 18 -14.21 1.97 7.46
CA LEU A 18 -13.63 2.91 6.49
C LEU A 18 -13.49 2.26 5.10
N ALA A 19 -13.02 1.01 5.01
CA ALA A 19 -12.98 0.26 3.76
C ALA A 19 -14.37 0.11 3.13
N LEU A 20 -15.39 -0.25 3.93
CA LEU A 20 -16.77 -0.32 3.47
C LEU A 20 -17.30 1.03 2.96
N ARG A 21 -16.89 2.15 3.57
CA ARG A 21 -17.26 3.50 3.09
C ARG A 21 -16.65 3.79 1.73
N TYR A 22 -15.38 3.45 1.50
CA TYR A 22 -14.73 3.63 0.19
C TYR A 22 -15.44 2.79 -0.87
N TYR A 23 -15.65 1.50 -0.63
CA TYR A 23 -16.34 0.61 -1.57
C TYR A 23 -17.78 1.03 -1.80
N GLY A 24 -18.50 1.40 -0.75
CA GLY A 24 -19.86 1.92 -0.87
C GLY A 24 -19.95 3.22 -1.68
N ARG A 25 -18.98 4.13 -1.53
CA ARG A 25 -18.89 5.33 -2.36
C ARG A 25 -18.68 5.00 -3.84
N GLU A 26 -17.85 4.00 -4.16
CA GLU A 26 -17.66 3.54 -5.53
C GLU A 26 -18.94 2.95 -6.13
N LEU A 27 -19.65 2.11 -5.39
CA LEU A 27 -20.93 1.56 -5.83
C LEU A 27 -21.97 2.67 -6.11
N VAL A 28 -22.02 3.69 -5.27
CA VAL A 28 -22.92 4.84 -5.45
C VAL A 28 -22.45 5.74 -6.61
N ARG A 29 -21.16 5.98 -6.75
CA ARG A 29 -20.57 6.75 -7.86
C ARG A 29 -20.90 6.12 -9.21
N LEU A 30 -20.83 4.79 -9.29
CA LEU A 30 -21.08 4.01 -10.50
C LEU A 30 -22.48 3.37 -10.51
N ARG A 31 -23.47 3.97 -9.82
CA ARG A 31 -24.81 3.41 -9.63
C ARG A 31 -25.49 2.88 -10.89
N TRP A 32 -25.23 3.49 -12.05
CA TRP A 32 -25.77 3.06 -13.34
C TRP A 32 -25.20 1.73 -13.84
N LEU A 33 -24.01 1.35 -13.38
CA LEU A 33 -23.42 0.03 -13.61
C LEU A 33 -23.75 -0.93 -12.46
N THR A 34 -23.76 -0.44 -11.23
CA THR A 34 -23.98 -1.24 -10.00
C THR A 34 -25.37 -1.90 -10.01
N ALA A 35 -26.42 -1.12 -10.30
CA ALA A 35 -27.79 -1.66 -10.29
C ALA A 35 -27.97 -2.80 -11.31
N PRO A 36 -27.65 -2.66 -12.61
CA PRO A 36 -27.77 -3.76 -13.55
C PRO A 36 -26.76 -4.89 -13.28
N ALA A 37 -25.54 -4.60 -12.82
CA ALA A 37 -24.56 -5.63 -12.45
C ALA A 37 -25.06 -6.56 -11.35
N MET A 38 -25.75 -6.02 -10.34
CA MET A 38 -26.25 -6.81 -9.21
C MET A 38 -27.60 -7.50 -9.50
N LEU A 39 -28.49 -6.84 -10.23
CA LEU A 39 -29.84 -7.34 -10.42
C LEU A 39 -30.02 -8.26 -11.63
N LEU A 40 -29.37 -7.97 -12.77
CA LEU A 40 -29.58 -8.75 -13.99
C LEU A 40 -29.11 -10.19 -13.90
N PRO A 41 -27.93 -10.52 -13.29
CA PRO A 41 -27.54 -11.90 -13.07
C PRO A 41 -28.51 -12.65 -12.15
N ALA A 42 -29.02 -11.99 -11.11
CA ALA A 42 -30.00 -12.60 -10.21
C ALA A 42 -31.34 -12.87 -10.92
N LEU A 43 -31.79 -11.96 -11.79
CA LEU A 43 -32.98 -12.18 -12.64
C LEU A 43 -32.76 -13.29 -13.68
N GLY A 44 -31.57 -13.35 -14.29
CA GLY A 44 -31.16 -14.46 -15.16
C GLY A 44 -31.21 -15.80 -14.41
N ASN A 45 -30.68 -15.84 -13.17
CA ASN A 45 -30.75 -17.02 -12.30
C ASN A 45 -32.19 -17.43 -12.01
N ILE A 46 -33.10 -16.48 -11.76
CA ILE A 46 -34.54 -16.76 -11.59
C ILE A 46 -35.11 -17.40 -12.85
N GLY A 47 -34.80 -16.86 -14.04
CA GLY A 47 -35.27 -17.42 -15.31
C GLY A 47 -34.89 -18.89 -15.47
N ILE A 48 -33.64 -19.22 -15.26
CA ILE A 48 -33.06 -20.55 -15.45
C ILE A 48 -33.55 -21.55 -14.36
N ASN A 49 -33.45 -21.20 -13.10
CA ASN A 49 -33.60 -22.14 -11.99
C ASN A 49 -34.98 -22.12 -11.34
N TYR A 50 -35.87 -21.17 -11.70
CA TYR A 50 -37.20 -21.06 -11.10
C TYR A 50 -38.33 -20.94 -12.15
N ILE A 51 -38.24 -20.02 -13.13
CA ILE A 51 -39.32 -19.86 -14.12
C ILE A 51 -39.34 -21.01 -15.13
N ALA A 52 -38.18 -21.44 -15.63
CA ALA A 52 -38.12 -22.56 -16.56
C ALA A 52 -38.65 -23.87 -15.94
N PRO A 53 -38.26 -24.27 -14.71
CA PRO A 53 -38.89 -25.42 -14.02
C PRO A 53 -40.38 -25.23 -13.73
N LEU A 54 -40.84 -24.01 -13.46
CA LEU A 54 -42.28 -23.72 -13.28
C LEU A 54 -43.08 -23.99 -14.56
N ILE A 55 -42.55 -23.63 -15.72
CA ILE A 55 -43.20 -23.92 -17.02
C ILE A 55 -43.27 -25.42 -17.24
N VAL A 56 -42.18 -26.14 -16.92
CA VAL A 56 -42.17 -27.62 -17.01
C VAL A 56 -43.17 -28.23 -16.05
N ALA A 57 -43.26 -27.74 -14.81
CA ALA A 57 -44.23 -28.23 -13.82
C ALA A 57 -45.68 -28.02 -14.31
N LYS A 58 -46.00 -26.86 -14.88
CA LYS A 58 -47.32 -26.60 -15.48
C LYS A 58 -47.62 -27.50 -16.68
N LEU A 59 -46.63 -27.74 -17.53
CA LEU A 59 -46.77 -28.66 -18.66
C LEU A 59 -47.08 -30.10 -18.18
N VAL A 60 -46.28 -30.59 -17.21
CA VAL A 60 -46.47 -31.95 -16.64
C VAL A 60 -47.80 -32.04 -15.89
N GLY A 61 -48.17 -31.02 -15.12
CA GLY A 61 -49.46 -30.97 -14.43
C GLY A 61 -50.66 -31.06 -15.40
N ARG A 62 -50.59 -30.36 -16.54
CA ARG A 62 -51.61 -30.43 -17.60
C ARG A 62 -51.72 -31.81 -18.21
N ILE A 63 -50.60 -32.49 -18.48
CA ILE A 63 -50.57 -33.84 -19.02
C ILE A 63 -51.19 -34.83 -18.01
N ALA A 64 -50.78 -34.72 -16.72
CA ALA A 64 -51.30 -35.57 -15.64
C ALA A 64 -52.80 -35.39 -15.40
N GLY A 65 -53.34 -34.17 -15.63
CA GLY A 65 -54.79 -33.88 -15.56
C GLY A 65 -55.59 -34.32 -16.78
N GLY A 66 -55.00 -35.09 -17.70
CA GLY A 66 -55.71 -35.60 -18.88
C GLY A 66 -55.88 -34.58 -20.02
N GLY A 67 -55.08 -33.51 -20.01
CA GLY A 67 -55.09 -32.49 -21.08
C GLY A 67 -54.55 -33.05 -22.41
N SER A 68 -54.91 -32.35 -23.53
CA SER A 68 -54.42 -32.73 -24.85
C SER A 68 -52.92 -32.73 -24.97
N THR A 69 -52.36 -33.83 -25.53
CA THR A 69 -50.94 -34.01 -25.81
C THR A 69 -50.55 -33.72 -27.26
N THR A 70 -51.43 -33.04 -28.03
CA THR A 70 -51.10 -32.64 -29.40
C THR A 70 -50.01 -31.60 -29.44
N VAL A 71 -49.23 -31.56 -30.52
CA VAL A 71 -48.12 -30.61 -30.73
C VAL A 71 -48.60 -29.17 -30.53
N ASP A 72 -49.74 -28.80 -31.08
CA ASP A 72 -50.30 -27.44 -30.96
C ASP A 72 -50.59 -27.04 -29.50
N ALA A 73 -51.02 -28.00 -28.67
CA ALA A 73 -51.30 -27.76 -27.26
C ALA A 73 -50.04 -27.67 -26.40
N MET A 74 -48.91 -28.29 -26.80
CA MET A 74 -47.64 -28.32 -26.09
C MET A 74 -46.69 -27.20 -26.56
N LEU A 75 -46.78 -26.78 -27.81
CA LEU A 75 -45.90 -25.82 -28.44
C LEU A 75 -45.78 -24.51 -27.65
N PRO A 76 -46.86 -23.88 -27.09
CA PRO A 76 -46.73 -22.66 -26.30
C PRO A 76 -45.83 -22.80 -25.07
N TYR A 77 -45.88 -23.95 -24.39
CA TYR A 77 -45.03 -24.24 -23.24
C TYR A 77 -43.56 -24.37 -23.65
N VAL A 78 -43.28 -25.09 -24.76
CA VAL A 78 -41.93 -25.25 -25.28
C VAL A 78 -41.35 -23.90 -25.74
N LEU A 79 -42.14 -23.10 -26.46
CA LEU A 79 -41.72 -21.77 -26.88
C LEU A 79 -41.52 -20.82 -25.70
N SER A 80 -42.39 -20.87 -24.69
CA SER A 80 -42.24 -20.06 -23.46
C SER A 80 -40.99 -20.50 -22.69
N PHE A 81 -40.72 -21.80 -22.56
CA PHE A 81 -39.51 -22.32 -21.93
C PHE A 81 -38.24 -21.84 -22.65
N ALA A 82 -38.18 -22.01 -23.97
CA ALA A 82 -37.06 -21.54 -24.78
C ALA A 82 -36.90 -20.03 -24.69
N GLY A 83 -37.98 -19.27 -24.78
CA GLY A 83 -37.98 -17.80 -24.66
C GLY A 83 -37.46 -17.31 -23.31
N VAL A 84 -37.88 -17.97 -22.23
CA VAL A 84 -37.39 -17.65 -20.86
C VAL A 84 -35.89 -17.92 -20.74
N LEU A 85 -35.41 -19.06 -21.23
CA LEU A 85 -33.96 -19.38 -21.18
C LEU A 85 -33.11 -18.39 -21.99
N LEU A 86 -33.58 -18.02 -23.21
CA LEU A 86 -32.91 -17.03 -24.02
C LEU A 86 -32.87 -15.64 -23.35
N LEU A 87 -33.99 -15.22 -22.76
CA LEU A 87 -34.07 -13.96 -22.03
C LEU A 87 -33.15 -14.00 -20.78
N ALA A 88 -33.18 -15.10 -20.04
CA ALA A 88 -32.35 -15.27 -18.86
C ALA A 88 -30.86 -15.21 -19.19
N GLU A 89 -30.43 -15.87 -20.29
CA GLU A 89 -29.05 -15.80 -20.77
C GLU A 89 -28.69 -14.39 -21.23
N ALA A 90 -29.58 -13.69 -21.91
CA ALA A 90 -29.35 -12.29 -22.30
C ALA A 90 -29.18 -11.36 -21.09
N LEU A 91 -30.03 -11.51 -20.07
CA LEU A 91 -29.93 -10.76 -18.81
C LEU A 91 -28.61 -11.07 -18.08
N TRP A 92 -28.24 -12.35 -18.01
CA TRP A 92 -26.97 -12.79 -17.43
C TRP A 92 -25.78 -12.14 -18.15
N ARG A 93 -25.73 -12.20 -19.47
CA ARG A 93 -24.65 -11.60 -20.29
C ARG A 93 -24.57 -10.08 -20.13
N LEU A 94 -25.72 -9.41 -20.13
CA LEU A 94 -25.78 -7.97 -19.92
C LEU A 94 -25.33 -7.58 -18.51
N GLY A 95 -25.74 -8.36 -17.50
CA GLY A 95 -25.29 -8.18 -16.12
C GLY A 95 -23.77 -8.32 -15.97
N LEU A 96 -23.20 -9.39 -16.54
CA LEU A 96 -21.73 -9.58 -16.56
C LEU A 96 -21.00 -8.44 -17.28
N HIS A 97 -21.57 -7.95 -18.39
CA HIS A 97 -21.00 -6.81 -19.10
C HIS A 97 -20.94 -5.54 -18.24
N CYS A 98 -21.99 -5.28 -17.46
CA CYS A 98 -22.02 -4.17 -16.51
C CYS A 98 -21.07 -4.40 -15.34
N LEU A 99 -20.98 -5.63 -14.81
CA LEU A 99 -20.11 -6.02 -13.72
C LEU A 99 -18.64 -5.81 -14.08
N ASN A 100 -18.19 -6.34 -15.21
CA ASN A 100 -16.79 -6.18 -15.65
C ASN A 100 -16.39 -4.70 -15.79
N ARG A 101 -17.33 -3.83 -16.17
CA ARG A 101 -17.09 -2.38 -16.25
C ARG A 101 -17.10 -1.68 -14.90
N LEU A 102 -17.95 -2.15 -13.99
CA LEU A 102 -18.00 -1.68 -12.62
C LEU A 102 -16.67 -1.98 -11.93
N ASP A 103 -16.19 -3.24 -12.04
CA ASP A 103 -14.95 -3.68 -11.41
C ASP A 103 -13.75 -2.95 -12.00
N ALA A 104 -13.61 -2.89 -13.33
CA ALA A 104 -12.49 -2.22 -13.96
C ALA A 104 -12.40 -0.73 -13.57
N ARG A 105 -13.52 0.01 -13.60
CA ARG A 105 -13.55 1.44 -13.24
C ARG A 105 -13.41 1.67 -11.73
N GLY A 106 -13.96 0.76 -10.91
CA GLY A 106 -13.84 0.82 -9.46
C GLY A 106 -12.39 0.59 -9.02
N ILE A 107 -11.75 -0.46 -9.53
CA ILE A 107 -10.35 -0.79 -9.28
C ILE A 107 -9.43 0.35 -9.73
N GLU A 108 -9.61 0.86 -10.97
CA GLU A 108 -8.85 1.99 -11.49
C GLU A 108 -8.88 3.19 -10.54
N HIS A 109 -10.08 3.61 -10.12
CA HIS A 109 -10.23 4.76 -9.23
C HIS A 109 -9.66 4.49 -7.83
N LEU A 110 -9.84 3.28 -7.29
CA LEU A 110 -9.29 2.93 -5.97
C LEU A 110 -7.76 2.86 -5.97
N TYR A 111 -7.12 2.49 -7.09
CA TYR A 111 -5.67 2.60 -7.23
C TYR A 111 -5.19 4.06 -7.15
N VAL A 112 -5.88 4.96 -7.86
CA VAL A 112 -5.56 6.40 -7.82
C VAL A 112 -5.77 6.95 -6.42
N VAL A 113 -6.95 6.73 -5.82
CA VAL A 113 -7.26 7.18 -4.45
C VAL A 113 -6.26 6.61 -3.45
N GLY A 114 -5.93 5.32 -3.56
CA GLY A 114 -4.96 4.68 -2.66
C GLY A 114 -3.58 5.32 -2.71
N MET A 115 -3.12 5.69 -3.91
CA MET A 115 -1.83 6.36 -4.07
C MET A 115 -1.86 7.82 -3.61
N ASP A 116 -2.96 8.56 -3.91
CA ASP A 116 -3.14 9.93 -3.45
C ASP A 116 -3.14 10.04 -1.92
N GLU A 117 -3.80 9.11 -1.25
CA GLU A 117 -3.82 9.03 0.22
C GLU A 117 -2.42 8.72 0.80
N LEU A 118 -1.61 7.89 0.13
CA LEU A 118 -0.23 7.68 0.55
C LEU A 118 0.63 8.92 0.32
N PHE A 119 0.50 9.61 -0.81
CA PHE A 119 1.25 10.85 -1.07
C PHE A 119 0.92 11.98 -0.08
N ALA A 120 -0.26 11.92 0.54
CA ALA A 120 -0.62 12.85 1.61
C ALA A 120 0.09 12.57 2.95
N LYS A 121 0.76 11.41 3.11
CA LYS A 121 1.54 11.08 4.31
C LYS A 121 2.87 11.80 4.33
N ASP A 122 3.39 12.04 5.52
CA ASP A 122 4.70 12.68 5.73
C ASP A 122 5.88 11.69 5.56
N ALA A 123 7.08 12.24 5.56
CA ALA A 123 8.31 11.46 5.37
C ALA A 123 8.55 10.44 6.51
N ALA A 124 8.13 10.74 7.74
CA ALA A 124 8.29 9.85 8.89
C ALA A 124 7.50 8.56 8.68
N PHE A 125 6.27 8.66 8.17
CA PHE A 125 5.44 7.51 7.85
C PHE A 125 6.15 6.49 6.94
N PHE A 126 6.88 6.96 5.92
CA PHE A 126 7.60 6.07 5.00
C PHE A 126 8.89 5.48 5.58
N HIS A 127 9.46 6.09 6.62
CA HIS A 127 10.57 5.51 7.38
C HIS A 127 10.12 4.37 8.29
N ASP A 128 8.92 4.51 8.88
CA ASP A 128 8.37 3.55 9.82
C ASP A 128 7.68 2.37 9.12
N ASN A 129 7.37 2.50 7.81
CA ASN A 129 6.65 1.50 7.05
C ASN A 129 7.47 0.99 5.85
N PHE A 130 7.60 -0.32 5.74
CA PHE A 130 8.34 -0.95 4.64
C PHE A 130 7.60 -0.77 3.30
N ALA A 131 8.28 -0.25 2.27
CA ALA A 131 7.70 0.07 0.96
C ALA A 131 6.97 -1.13 0.31
N GLY A 132 7.54 -2.35 0.41
CA GLY A 132 6.90 -3.56 -0.10
C GLY A 132 5.57 -3.89 0.58
N SER A 133 5.46 -3.65 1.90
CA SER A 133 4.21 -3.80 2.65
C SER A 133 3.18 -2.76 2.20
N LEU A 134 3.56 -1.49 2.06
CA LEU A 134 2.68 -0.43 1.58
C LEU A 134 2.15 -0.73 0.18
N THR A 135 3.03 -1.15 -0.74
CA THR A 135 2.65 -1.55 -2.11
C THR A 135 1.61 -2.67 -2.08
N LYS A 136 1.86 -3.73 -1.31
CA LYS A 136 0.90 -4.84 -1.16
C LYS A 136 -0.45 -4.35 -0.64
N ARG A 137 -0.48 -3.51 0.39
CA ARG A 137 -1.71 -3.00 1.01
C ARG A 137 -2.53 -2.14 0.04
N VAL A 138 -1.89 -1.25 -0.74
CA VAL A 138 -2.58 -0.45 -1.78
C VAL A 138 -3.15 -1.34 -2.87
N LEU A 139 -2.34 -2.27 -3.40
CA LEU A 139 -2.78 -3.17 -4.47
C LEU A 139 -3.92 -4.08 -3.99
N SER A 140 -3.83 -4.62 -2.77
CA SER A 140 -4.91 -5.42 -2.18
C SER A 140 -6.18 -4.60 -1.98
N PHE A 141 -6.09 -3.36 -1.48
CA PHE A 141 -7.24 -2.49 -1.28
C PHE A 141 -8.06 -2.32 -2.56
N ALA A 142 -7.41 -2.08 -3.69
CA ALA A 142 -8.10 -1.92 -4.96
C ALA A 142 -8.61 -3.26 -5.54
N SER A 143 -7.78 -4.32 -5.53
CA SER A 143 -8.14 -5.61 -6.15
C SER A 143 -9.23 -6.37 -5.37
N ARG A 144 -9.31 -6.20 -4.05
CA ARG A 144 -10.37 -6.83 -3.23
C ARG A 144 -11.76 -6.22 -3.44
N PHE A 145 -11.85 -5.08 -4.13
CA PHE A 145 -13.13 -4.52 -4.56
C PHE A 145 -13.89 -5.46 -5.49
N GLU A 146 -13.20 -6.08 -6.47
CA GLU A 146 -13.78 -7.09 -7.36
C GLU A 146 -14.36 -8.27 -6.56
N GLU A 147 -13.58 -8.89 -5.67
CA GLU A 147 -14.04 -10.00 -4.85
C GLU A 147 -15.25 -9.62 -3.97
N PHE A 148 -15.26 -8.40 -3.46
CA PHE A 148 -16.39 -7.88 -2.68
C PHE A 148 -17.64 -7.72 -3.53
N VAL A 149 -17.54 -7.10 -4.71
CA VAL A 149 -18.66 -6.87 -5.62
C VAL A 149 -19.18 -8.18 -6.20
N ASP A 150 -18.29 -9.10 -6.59
CA ASP A 150 -18.65 -10.44 -7.06
C ASP A 150 -19.41 -11.22 -5.99
N THR A 151 -18.94 -11.17 -4.73
CA THR A 151 -19.63 -11.83 -3.63
C THR A 151 -21.02 -11.23 -3.40
N LEU A 152 -21.15 -9.91 -3.47
CA LEU A 152 -22.46 -9.26 -3.38
C LEU A 152 -23.37 -9.64 -4.55
N THR A 153 -22.86 -9.68 -5.77
CA THR A 153 -23.64 -9.95 -6.99
C THR A 153 -24.08 -11.42 -7.06
N PHE A 154 -23.13 -12.35 -7.01
CA PHE A 154 -23.41 -13.75 -7.27
C PHE A 154 -23.87 -14.50 -6.02
N SER A 155 -23.31 -14.20 -4.86
CA SER A 155 -23.63 -14.95 -3.66
C SER A 155 -24.76 -14.32 -2.86
N VAL A 156 -24.72 -13.01 -2.62
CA VAL A 156 -25.75 -12.33 -1.82
C VAL A 156 -27.01 -12.09 -2.66
N MET A 157 -26.91 -11.34 -3.75
CA MET A 157 -28.06 -11.03 -4.60
C MET A 157 -28.54 -12.28 -5.35
N GLY A 158 -27.60 -13.11 -5.84
CA GLY A 158 -27.87 -14.38 -6.50
C GLY A 158 -28.58 -15.42 -5.64
N SER A 159 -28.54 -15.29 -4.31
CA SER A 159 -29.28 -16.15 -3.36
C SER A 159 -30.54 -15.45 -2.84
N PHE A 160 -30.46 -14.21 -2.44
CA PHE A 160 -31.57 -13.47 -1.80
C PHE A 160 -32.73 -13.18 -2.78
N VAL A 161 -32.45 -12.67 -3.98
CA VAL A 161 -33.50 -12.32 -4.95
C VAL A 161 -34.27 -13.55 -5.44
N PRO A 162 -33.62 -14.68 -5.80
CA PRO A 162 -34.33 -15.90 -6.12
C PRO A 162 -35.10 -16.51 -4.94
N LEU A 163 -34.59 -16.39 -3.68
CA LEU A 163 -35.33 -16.87 -2.51
C LEU A 163 -36.63 -16.11 -2.28
N VAL A 164 -36.60 -14.78 -2.47
CA VAL A 164 -37.81 -13.92 -2.42
C VAL A 164 -38.79 -14.37 -3.52
N PHE A 165 -38.31 -14.54 -4.76
CA PHE A 165 -39.16 -15.04 -5.86
C PHE A 165 -39.77 -16.43 -5.55
N ALA A 166 -38.96 -17.36 -5.09
CA ALA A 166 -39.42 -18.70 -4.70
C ALA A 166 -40.50 -18.65 -3.62
N SER A 167 -40.30 -17.77 -2.61
CA SER A 167 -41.27 -17.56 -1.53
C SER A 167 -42.60 -17.04 -2.04
N VAL A 168 -42.58 -16.06 -2.98
CA VAL A 168 -43.80 -15.50 -3.59
C VAL A 168 -44.56 -16.57 -4.40
N VAL A 169 -43.84 -17.38 -5.16
CA VAL A 169 -44.48 -18.45 -5.96
C VAL A 169 -45.01 -19.56 -5.06
N LEU A 170 -44.23 -20.05 -4.10
CA LEU A 170 -44.68 -21.11 -3.15
C LEU A 170 -45.88 -20.65 -2.32
N TRP A 171 -45.97 -19.37 -1.96
CA TRP A 171 -47.11 -18.81 -1.24
C TRP A 171 -48.42 -18.97 -2.00
N GLN A 172 -48.38 -18.93 -3.33
CA GLN A 172 -49.59 -19.14 -4.17
C GLN A 172 -50.11 -20.56 -4.14
N TYR A 173 -49.27 -21.56 -3.83
CA TYR A 173 -49.66 -22.95 -3.63
C TYR A 173 -50.12 -23.19 -2.21
N ASP A 174 -49.28 -22.88 -1.22
CA ASP A 174 -49.63 -22.97 0.21
C ASP A 174 -48.64 -22.17 1.07
N PRO A 175 -49.10 -21.31 2.01
CA PRO A 175 -48.21 -20.55 2.92
C PRO A 175 -47.30 -21.42 3.80
N LEU A 176 -47.70 -22.68 4.11
CA LEU A 176 -46.90 -23.61 4.90
C LEU A 176 -45.62 -24.07 4.17
N LEU A 177 -45.65 -24.10 2.83
CA LEU A 177 -44.43 -24.34 2.03
C LEU A 177 -43.40 -23.26 2.24
N VAL A 178 -43.81 -22.01 2.29
CA VAL A 178 -42.89 -20.89 2.56
C VAL A 178 -42.39 -20.91 4.00
N ALA A 179 -43.32 -21.12 4.96
CA ALA A 179 -42.96 -21.18 6.37
C ALA A 179 -41.95 -22.30 6.64
N GLY A 180 -42.20 -23.50 6.10
CA GLY A 180 -41.29 -24.64 6.23
C GLY A 180 -39.90 -24.34 5.67
N LEU A 181 -39.82 -23.76 4.48
CA LEU A 181 -38.55 -23.39 3.86
C LEU A 181 -37.77 -22.38 4.69
N LEU A 182 -38.40 -21.27 5.09
CA LEU A 182 -37.72 -20.19 5.82
C LEU A 182 -37.32 -20.63 7.24
N ILE A 183 -38.16 -21.45 7.92
CA ILE A 183 -37.81 -22.00 9.23
C ILE A 183 -36.59 -22.93 9.12
N MET A 184 -36.53 -23.80 8.13
CA MET A 184 -35.39 -24.71 7.94
C MET A 184 -34.09 -23.94 7.62
N ILE A 185 -34.16 -22.90 6.78
CA ILE A 185 -33.01 -22.03 6.52
C ILE A 185 -32.58 -21.34 7.82
N ALA A 186 -33.49 -20.77 8.59
CA ALA A 186 -33.21 -20.08 9.84
C ALA A 186 -32.59 -21.02 10.89
N VAL A 187 -33.16 -22.21 11.08
CA VAL A 187 -32.64 -23.24 12.00
C VAL A 187 -31.22 -23.64 11.62
N THR A 188 -30.99 -23.88 10.32
CA THR A 188 -29.64 -24.20 9.82
C THR A 188 -28.66 -23.07 10.07
N ALA A 189 -29.03 -21.83 9.76
CA ALA A 189 -28.19 -20.65 9.97
C ALA A 189 -27.84 -20.46 11.46
N LEU A 190 -28.82 -20.58 12.36
CA LEU A 190 -28.62 -20.49 13.81
C LEU A 190 -27.73 -21.62 14.35
N GLY A 191 -27.88 -22.85 13.84
CA GLY A 191 -27.02 -23.98 14.22
C GLY A 191 -25.59 -23.86 13.74
N VAL A 192 -25.39 -23.29 12.55
CA VAL A 192 -24.06 -23.14 11.93
C VAL A 192 -23.29 -21.92 12.48
N ALA A 193 -23.97 -20.84 12.86
CA ALA A 193 -23.34 -19.59 13.29
C ALA A 193 -22.29 -19.77 14.42
N PRO A 194 -22.52 -20.52 15.51
CA PRO A 194 -21.50 -20.74 16.54
C PRO A 194 -20.31 -21.57 16.05
N LEU A 195 -20.52 -22.48 15.09
CA LEU A 195 -19.45 -23.27 14.51
C LEU A 195 -18.55 -22.41 13.60
N ILE A 196 -19.15 -21.49 12.84
CA ILE A 196 -18.40 -20.52 12.03
C ILE A 196 -17.52 -19.65 12.93
N ARG A 197 -18.07 -19.10 14.02
CA ARG A 197 -17.29 -18.28 14.97
C ARG A 197 -16.09 -19.03 15.56
N ARG A 198 -16.25 -20.31 15.90
CA ARG A 198 -15.11 -21.13 16.39
C ARG A 198 -14.09 -21.41 15.30
N ARG A 199 -14.53 -21.63 14.07
CA ARG A 199 -13.64 -21.84 12.93
C ARG A 199 -12.77 -20.60 12.64
N GLN A 200 -13.30 -19.38 12.88
CA GLN A 200 -12.52 -18.14 12.70
C GLN A 200 -11.19 -18.15 13.44
N GLY A 201 -11.18 -18.63 14.71
CA GLY A 201 -9.94 -18.77 15.47
C GLY A 201 -8.92 -19.73 14.82
N LEU A 202 -9.39 -20.81 14.17
CA LEU A 202 -8.52 -21.74 13.45
C LEU A 202 -8.01 -21.13 12.13
N VAL A 203 -8.84 -20.36 11.46
CA VAL A 203 -8.44 -19.62 10.24
C VAL A 203 -7.39 -18.58 10.58
N ALA A 204 -7.57 -17.79 11.66
CA ALA A 204 -6.59 -16.81 12.11
C ALA A 204 -5.22 -17.45 12.40
N GLN A 205 -5.19 -18.58 13.12
CA GLN A 205 -3.95 -19.33 13.38
C GLN A 205 -3.27 -19.80 12.08
N ARG A 206 -4.06 -20.24 11.10
CA ARG A 206 -3.56 -20.66 9.77
C ARG A 206 -2.94 -19.47 9.03
N GLU A 207 -3.64 -18.34 8.96
CA GLU A 207 -3.15 -17.14 8.27
C GLU A 207 -1.86 -16.60 8.92
N GLU A 208 -1.78 -16.61 10.24
CA GLU A 208 -0.56 -16.26 10.97
C GLU A 208 0.61 -17.19 10.62
N ALA A 209 0.35 -18.51 10.51
CA ALA A 209 1.40 -19.46 10.11
C ALA A 209 1.85 -19.22 8.65
N ILE A 210 0.92 -18.89 7.74
CA ILE A 210 1.25 -18.52 6.34
C ILE A 210 2.07 -17.23 6.31
N ALA A 211 1.72 -16.24 7.13
CA ALA A 211 2.46 -14.99 7.22
C ALA A 211 3.91 -15.23 7.71
N ARG A 212 4.11 -16.13 8.71
CA ARG A 212 5.45 -16.52 9.17
C ARG A 212 6.28 -17.21 8.08
N VAL A 213 5.65 -18.05 7.22
CA VAL A 213 6.33 -18.64 6.06
C VAL A 213 6.74 -17.56 5.07
N SER A 214 5.84 -16.63 4.75
CA SER A 214 6.12 -15.53 3.81
C SER A 214 7.22 -14.60 4.34
N GLY A 215 7.19 -14.27 5.64
CA GLY A 215 8.20 -13.46 6.29
C GLY A 215 9.59 -14.11 6.22
N HIS A 216 9.68 -15.42 6.49
CA HIS A 216 10.94 -16.16 6.39
C HIS A 216 11.50 -16.19 4.96
N VAL A 217 10.64 -16.40 3.96
CA VAL A 217 11.07 -16.34 2.55
C VAL A 217 11.62 -14.96 2.20
N ALA A 218 10.91 -13.89 2.59
CA ALA A 218 11.36 -12.54 2.32
C ALA A 218 12.70 -12.22 3.00
N ASP A 219 12.85 -12.61 4.26
CA ASP A 219 14.09 -12.42 5.04
C ASP A 219 15.27 -13.17 4.42
N SER A 220 15.10 -14.45 4.10
CA SER A 220 16.14 -15.27 3.47
C SER A 220 16.56 -14.71 2.09
N LEU A 221 15.59 -14.24 1.27
CA LEU A 221 15.89 -13.68 -0.04
C LEU A 221 16.59 -12.32 0.04
N MET A 222 16.21 -11.46 0.98
CA MET A 222 16.88 -10.17 1.20
C MET A 222 18.33 -10.34 1.70
N ASN A 223 18.59 -11.41 2.43
CA ASN A 223 19.91 -11.72 3.00
C ASN A 223 20.63 -12.86 2.27
N MET A 224 20.30 -13.13 0.99
CA MET A 224 20.82 -14.29 0.26
C MET A 224 22.34 -14.30 0.16
N ASP A 225 22.98 -13.14 0.02
CA ASP A 225 24.45 -13.05 0.01
C ASP A 225 25.05 -13.50 1.34
N THR A 226 24.41 -13.16 2.46
CA THR A 226 24.81 -13.63 3.79
C THR A 226 24.61 -15.13 3.95
N VAL A 227 23.44 -15.63 3.51
CA VAL A 227 23.15 -17.08 3.54
C VAL A 227 24.23 -17.85 2.78
N ARG A 228 24.61 -17.38 1.60
CA ARG A 228 25.65 -18.00 0.77
C ARG A 228 27.04 -17.84 1.38
N ALA A 229 27.40 -16.64 1.86
CA ALA A 229 28.70 -16.38 2.47
C ALA A 229 29.00 -17.28 3.68
N PHE A 230 27.96 -17.67 4.41
CA PHE A 230 28.07 -18.56 5.58
C PHE A 230 27.68 -20.02 5.27
N ALA A 231 27.47 -20.40 3.99
CA ALA A 231 27.03 -21.72 3.54
C ALA A 231 25.83 -22.25 4.36
N ALA A 232 24.84 -21.39 4.59
CA ALA A 232 23.72 -21.64 5.49
C ALA A 232 22.46 -22.15 4.77
N GLU A 233 22.50 -22.44 3.46
CA GLU A 233 21.35 -22.81 2.63
C GLU A 233 20.58 -24.02 3.18
N GLU A 234 21.32 -25.03 3.65
CA GLU A 234 20.67 -26.23 4.19
C GLU A 234 19.94 -25.96 5.51
N ARG A 235 20.51 -25.10 6.36
CA ARG A 235 19.88 -24.67 7.62
C ARG A 235 18.61 -23.86 7.34
N GLU A 236 18.66 -22.87 6.44
CA GLU A 236 17.53 -22.06 6.05
C GLU A 236 16.43 -22.91 5.38
N ALA A 237 16.81 -23.87 4.53
CA ALA A 237 15.86 -24.80 3.92
C ALA A 237 15.21 -25.73 4.97
N ALA A 238 15.93 -26.16 6.00
CA ALA A 238 15.37 -26.97 7.08
C ALA A 238 14.36 -26.16 7.91
N GLU A 239 14.70 -24.92 8.26
CA GLU A 239 13.81 -23.99 8.96
C GLU A 239 12.55 -23.73 8.15
N HIS A 240 12.69 -23.46 6.84
CA HIS A 240 11.56 -23.27 5.91
C HIS A 240 10.63 -24.49 5.90
N ARG A 241 11.19 -25.72 5.78
CA ARG A 241 10.40 -26.96 5.82
C ARG A 241 9.62 -27.11 7.12
N SER A 242 10.21 -26.73 8.25
CA SER A 242 9.54 -26.77 9.56
C SER A 242 8.33 -25.83 9.61
N ARG A 243 8.51 -24.58 9.17
CA ARG A 243 7.42 -23.58 9.12
C ARG A 243 6.29 -23.99 8.16
N VAL A 244 6.64 -24.53 6.99
CA VAL A 244 5.64 -25.06 6.03
C VAL A 244 4.89 -26.25 6.62
N ALA A 245 5.56 -27.15 7.36
CA ALA A 245 4.90 -28.27 8.01
C ALA A 245 3.90 -27.83 9.10
N GLU A 246 4.23 -26.77 9.86
CA GLU A 246 3.30 -26.16 10.81
C GLU A 246 2.09 -25.55 10.11
N SER A 247 2.31 -24.74 9.05
CA SER A 247 1.25 -24.16 8.24
C SER A 247 0.32 -25.23 7.66
N ARG A 248 0.87 -26.32 7.14
CA ARG A 248 0.08 -27.47 6.67
C ARG A 248 -0.80 -28.06 7.78
N ARG A 249 -0.25 -28.28 8.97
CA ARG A 249 -1.00 -28.84 10.11
C ARG A 249 -2.19 -27.96 10.49
N LEU A 250 -1.98 -26.64 10.58
CA LEU A 250 -3.03 -25.69 10.92
C LEU A 250 -4.07 -25.56 9.79
N THR A 251 -3.63 -25.64 8.54
CA THR A 251 -4.53 -25.65 7.37
C THR A 251 -5.46 -26.87 7.40
N LEU A 252 -4.90 -28.06 7.58
CA LEU A 252 -5.71 -29.29 7.68
C LEU A 252 -6.69 -29.20 8.86
N ARG A 253 -6.24 -28.75 10.03
CA ARG A 253 -7.12 -28.56 11.19
C ARG A 253 -8.30 -27.62 10.91
N SER A 254 -8.08 -26.53 10.17
CA SER A 254 -9.12 -25.60 9.77
C SER A 254 -10.09 -26.20 8.75
N TRP A 255 -9.58 -26.98 7.78
CA TRP A 255 -10.40 -27.67 6.78
C TRP A 255 -11.23 -28.80 7.39
N ASP A 256 -10.60 -29.66 8.19
CA ASP A 256 -11.30 -30.77 8.88
C ASP A 256 -12.41 -30.26 9.80
N TYR A 257 -12.17 -29.13 10.50
CA TYR A 257 -13.23 -28.52 11.30
C TYR A 257 -14.41 -28.07 10.43
N GLY A 258 -14.16 -27.51 9.24
CA GLY A 258 -15.20 -27.17 8.26
C GLY A 258 -16.00 -28.42 7.86
N ASN A 259 -15.31 -29.42 7.34
CA ASN A 259 -15.92 -30.61 6.81
C ASN A 259 -16.63 -31.45 7.89
N LEU A 260 -15.96 -31.71 9.02
CA LEU A 260 -16.46 -32.62 10.06
C LEU A 260 -17.43 -31.97 11.07
N ARG A 261 -17.52 -30.63 11.12
CA ARG A 261 -18.41 -29.95 12.07
C ARG A 261 -19.51 -29.14 11.38
N ILE A 262 -19.12 -28.34 10.37
CA ILE A 262 -20.11 -27.49 9.68
C ILE A 262 -20.89 -28.32 8.64
N ASP A 263 -20.21 -29.00 7.73
CA ASP A 263 -20.87 -29.72 6.65
C ASP A 263 -21.64 -30.95 7.17
N THR A 264 -21.17 -31.61 8.25
CA THR A 264 -21.91 -32.67 8.92
C THR A 264 -23.22 -32.18 9.55
N LEU A 265 -23.35 -30.88 9.86
CA LEU A 265 -24.64 -30.30 10.29
C LEU A 265 -25.48 -29.87 9.07
N VAL A 266 -24.86 -29.19 8.09
CA VAL A 266 -25.56 -28.61 6.93
C VAL A 266 -26.14 -29.69 6.03
N ALA A 267 -25.41 -30.79 5.76
CA ALA A 267 -25.83 -31.81 4.83
C ALA A 267 -27.14 -32.55 5.30
N PRO A 268 -27.27 -33.01 6.55
CA PRO A 268 -28.54 -33.57 7.01
C PRO A 268 -29.67 -32.56 7.04
N MET A 269 -29.40 -31.29 7.40
CA MET A 269 -30.39 -30.21 7.38
C MET A 269 -30.91 -29.97 5.95
N SER A 270 -30.03 -29.99 4.96
CA SER A 270 -30.40 -29.90 3.55
C SER A 270 -31.32 -31.08 3.12
N VAL A 271 -30.96 -32.31 3.49
CA VAL A 271 -31.78 -33.50 3.20
C VAL A 271 -33.15 -33.39 3.88
N LEU A 272 -33.19 -33.02 5.17
CA LEU A 272 -34.44 -32.83 5.91
C LEU A 272 -35.30 -31.72 5.31
N THR A 273 -34.68 -30.60 4.84
CA THR A 273 -35.40 -29.51 4.18
C THR A 273 -36.06 -29.99 2.89
N ASN A 274 -35.33 -30.72 2.05
CA ASN A 274 -35.89 -31.29 0.82
C ASN A 274 -36.98 -32.33 1.10
N ALA A 275 -36.79 -33.21 2.08
CA ALA A 275 -37.78 -34.18 2.50
C ALA A 275 -39.04 -33.51 3.06
N LEU A 276 -38.91 -32.47 3.89
CA LEU A 276 -40.02 -31.67 4.40
C LEU A 276 -40.78 -30.98 3.26
N GLY A 277 -40.07 -30.37 2.32
CA GLY A 277 -40.66 -29.72 1.15
C GLY A 277 -41.46 -30.68 0.30
N LEU A 278 -40.93 -31.87 0.05
CA LEU A 278 -41.63 -32.93 -0.67
C LEU A 278 -42.88 -33.43 0.11
N LEU A 279 -42.73 -33.67 1.42
CA LEU A 279 -43.84 -34.10 2.27
C LEU A 279 -44.97 -33.08 2.29
N LEU A 280 -44.65 -31.82 2.52
CA LEU A 280 -45.62 -30.71 2.51
C LEU A 280 -46.31 -30.60 1.15
N ALA A 281 -45.57 -30.69 0.06
CA ALA A 281 -46.11 -30.60 -1.29
C ALA A 281 -47.07 -31.74 -1.62
N VAL A 282 -46.76 -32.99 -1.17
CA VAL A 282 -47.64 -34.14 -1.38
C VAL A 282 -48.88 -34.10 -0.47
N THR A 283 -48.73 -33.63 0.78
CA THR A 283 -49.86 -33.59 1.74
C THR A 283 -50.79 -32.41 1.53
N LEU A 284 -50.26 -31.27 1.12
CA LEU A 284 -51.03 -30.03 0.89
C LEU A 284 -51.46 -29.86 -0.58
N GLY A 285 -50.79 -30.54 -1.52
CA GLY A 285 -51.06 -30.48 -2.95
C GLY A 285 -52.27 -31.30 -3.40
N GLY A 286 -53.23 -31.62 -2.52
CA GLY A 286 -54.46 -32.30 -2.87
C GLY A 286 -55.38 -31.43 -3.73
N GLY A 287 -55.60 -31.81 -5.01
CA GLY A 287 -56.47 -31.07 -5.94
C GLY A 287 -55.97 -31.09 -7.39
N GLU A 288 -56.57 -30.24 -8.23
CA GLU A 288 -56.21 -30.11 -9.66
C GLU A 288 -54.73 -29.76 -9.94
N HIS A 289 -54.00 -29.15 -8.95
CA HIS A 289 -52.61 -28.73 -9.07
C HIS A 289 -51.61 -29.64 -8.35
N GLY A 290 -52.00 -30.83 -7.90
CA GLY A 290 -51.16 -31.70 -7.05
C GLY A 290 -49.79 -32.04 -7.62
N VAL A 291 -49.71 -32.44 -8.90
CA VAL A 291 -48.45 -32.77 -9.56
C VAL A 291 -47.58 -31.56 -9.79
N GLU A 292 -48.20 -30.45 -10.19
CA GLU A 292 -47.50 -29.15 -10.40
C GLU A 292 -46.87 -28.66 -9.09
N ALA A 293 -47.63 -28.63 -7.99
CA ALA A 293 -47.17 -28.21 -6.68
C ALA A 293 -45.99 -29.05 -6.18
N VAL A 294 -46.01 -30.37 -6.38
CA VAL A 294 -44.92 -31.28 -6.00
C VAL A 294 -43.65 -30.95 -6.77
N ILE A 295 -43.73 -30.76 -8.10
CA ILE A 295 -42.55 -30.44 -8.93
C ILE A 295 -41.97 -29.09 -8.55
N VAL A 296 -42.82 -28.06 -8.37
CA VAL A 296 -42.40 -26.71 -7.99
C VAL A 296 -41.74 -26.72 -6.61
N ALA A 297 -42.40 -27.31 -5.61
CA ALA A 297 -41.85 -27.36 -4.25
C ALA A 297 -40.51 -28.14 -4.22
N PHE A 298 -40.43 -29.30 -4.84
CA PHE A 298 -39.18 -30.07 -4.92
C PHE A 298 -38.05 -29.24 -5.53
N THR A 299 -38.28 -28.59 -6.69
CA THR A 299 -37.27 -27.83 -7.40
C THR A 299 -36.82 -26.59 -6.60
N TYR A 300 -37.78 -25.89 -5.98
CA TYR A 300 -37.47 -24.64 -5.27
C TYR A 300 -36.79 -24.94 -3.91
N TYR A 301 -37.20 -25.99 -3.20
CA TYR A 301 -36.51 -26.40 -1.99
C TYR A 301 -35.11 -26.90 -2.30
N ALA A 302 -34.91 -27.68 -3.37
CA ALA A 302 -33.58 -28.12 -3.80
C ALA A 302 -32.67 -26.94 -4.15
N SER A 303 -33.19 -25.91 -4.82
CA SER A 303 -32.43 -24.69 -5.14
C SER A 303 -32.13 -23.88 -3.90
N ALA A 304 -33.06 -23.74 -2.96
CA ALA A 304 -32.89 -22.99 -1.74
C ALA A 304 -31.92 -23.67 -0.75
N THR A 305 -31.84 -24.99 -0.70
CA THR A 305 -30.90 -25.72 0.16
C THR A 305 -29.44 -25.45 -0.23
N ARG A 306 -29.15 -25.05 -1.48
CA ARG A 306 -27.81 -24.61 -1.90
C ARG A 306 -27.35 -23.39 -1.12
N ILE A 307 -28.25 -22.48 -0.74
CA ILE A 307 -27.94 -21.29 0.08
C ILE A 307 -27.37 -21.71 1.43
N MET A 308 -27.81 -22.81 2.01
CA MET A 308 -27.31 -23.29 3.30
C MET A 308 -25.82 -23.65 3.25
N PHE A 309 -25.35 -24.23 2.14
CA PHE A 309 -23.92 -24.51 1.92
C PHE A 309 -23.12 -23.25 1.59
N GLU A 310 -23.71 -22.33 0.83
CA GLU A 310 -23.04 -21.10 0.43
C GLU A 310 -22.86 -20.10 1.58
N PHE A 311 -23.73 -20.12 2.60
CA PHE A 311 -23.72 -19.16 3.72
C PHE A 311 -22.35 -19.01 4.38
N ASN A 312 -21.66 -20.13 4.66
CA ASN A 312 -20.31 -20.11 5.24
C ASN A 312 -19.29 -19.52 4.26
N GLN A 313 -19.45 -19.72 2.95
CA GLN A 313 -18.53 -19.21 1.94
C GLN A 313 -18.74 -17.71 1.71
N ILE A 314 -19.99 -17.24 1.67
CA ILE A 314 -20.33 -15.83 1.56
C ILE A 314 -19.67 -15.05 2.71
N TYR A 315 -19.90 -15.52 3.93
CA TYR A 315 -19.34 -14.88 5.12
C TYR A 315 -17.80 -14.78 5.03
N ARG A 316 -17.13 -15.88 4.68
CA ARG A 316 -15.66 -15.91 4.57
C ARG A 316 -15.11 -14.99 3.48
N ARG A 317 -15.74 -14.95 2.30
CA ARG A 317 -15.29 -14.08 1.19
C ARG A 317 -15.43 -12.62 1.57
N LEU A 318 -16.56 -12.22 2.14
CA LEU A 318 -16.78 -10.86 2.61
C LEU A 318 -15.81 -10.48 3.75
N GLU A 319 -15.58 -11.39 4.71
CA GLU A 319 -14.63 -11.18 5.78
C GLU A 319 -13.19 -11.02 5.27
N SER A 320 -12.75 -11.94 4.37
CA SER A 320 -11.40 -11.90 3.79
C SER A 320 -11.17 -10.63 3.00
N SER A 321 -12.06 -10.31 2.06
CA SER A 321 -11.93 -9.12 1.23
C SER A 321 -11.93 -7.83 2.06
N MET A 322 -12.77 -7.77 3.10
CA MET A 322 -12.82 -6.61 3.99
C MET A 322 -11.61 -6.51 4.93
N THR A 323 -11.10 -7.63 5.44
CA THR A 323 -9.92 -7.66 6.31
C THR A 323 -8.68 -7.21 5.54
N GLU A 324 -8.49 -7.69 4.32
CA GLU A 324 -7.36 -7.25 3.49
C GLU A 324 -7.48 -5.79 3.06
N ALA A 325 -8.68 -5.32 2.69
CA ALA A 325 -8.91 -3.91 2.41
C ALA A 325 -8.66 -3.03 3.65
N ALA A 326 -9.02 -3.53 4.82
CA ALA A 326 -8.85 -2.84 6.10
C ALA A 326 -7.37 -2.63 6.48
N GLN A 327 -6.45 -3.48 6.05
CA GLN A 327 -5.00 -3.27 6.25
C GLN A 327 -4.50 -1.97 5.63
N PHE A 328 -5.06 -1.58 4.48
CA PHE A 328 -4.74 -0.29 3.88
C PHE A 328 -5.43 0.86 4.61
N THR A 329 -6.74 0.75 4.88
CA THR A 329 -7.49 1.83 5.54
C THR A 329 -7.07 2.07 6.99
N GLU A 330 -6.42 1.10 7.64
CA GLU A 330 -5.76 1.28 8.93
C GLU A 330 -4.65 2.34 8.86
N LEU A 331 -3.86 2.34 7.78
CA LEU A 331 -2.83 3.36 7.54
C LEU A 331 -3.43 4.77 7.40
N LEU A 332 -4.67 4.87 6.92
CA LEU A 332 -5.36 6.14 6.74
C LEU A 332 -5.85 6.74 8.07
N LEU A 333 -6.02 5.92 9.11
CA LEU A 333 -6.42 6.39 10.44
C LEU A 333 -5.31 7.16 11.16
N THR A 334 -4.05 6.98 10.76
CA THR A 334 -2.92 7.77 11.26
C THR A 334 -2.84 9.06 10.43
N PRO A 335 -3.21 10.22 10.97
CA PRO A 335 -3.12 11.47 10.22
C PRO A 335 -1.66 11.84 9.96
N PRO A 336 -1.36 12.54 8.86
CA PRO A 336 -0.03 13.12 8.66
C PRO A 336 0.27 14.15 9.75
N THR A 337 1.53 14.20 10.20
CA THR A 337 1.97 15.12 11.26
C THR A 337 2.29 16.51 10.72
N VAL A 338 2.68 16.61 9.42
CA VAL A 338 3.02 17.86 8.74
C VAL A 338 1.97 18.18 7.68
N LEU A 339 1.17 19.20 7.95
CA LEU A 339 0.09 19.64 7.05
C LEU A 339 0.40 21.01 6.45
N ASP A 340 -0.04 21.22 5.21
CA ASP A 340 -0.06 22.57 4.65
C ASP A 340 -1.07 23.44 5.42
N PRO A 341 -0.77 24.73 5.64
CA PRO A 341 -1.70 25.62 6.31
C PRO A 341 -2.99 25.78 5.50
N ALA A 342 -4.13 25.94 6.19
CA ALA A 342 -5.43 26.13 5.53
C ALA A 342 -5.48 27.37 4.61
N SER A 343 -4.66 28.38 4.92
CA SER A 343 -4.52 29.60 4.13
C SER A 343 -3.03 29.90 3.97
N PRO A 344 -2.34 29.26 3.03
CA PRO A 344 -0.90 29.44 2.84
C PRO A 344 -0.58 30.84 2.36
N GLU A 345 0.51 31.41 2.89
CA GLU A 345 1.05 32.67 2.42
C GLU A 345 1.70 32.48 1.03
N PRO A 346 1.59 33.46 0.14
CA PRO A 346 2.27 33.41 -1.15
C PRO A 346 3.80 33.47 -0.94
N LEU A 347 4.52 32.67 -1.71
CA LEU A 347 5.98 32.66 -1.67
C LEU A 347 6.56 33.99 -2.18
N ARG A 348 7.21 34.77 -1.30
CA ARG A 348 7.84 36.07 -1.59
C ARG A 348 9.08 36.28 -0.73
N PRO A 349 10.11 35.44 -0.80
CA PRO A 349 11.30 35.62 0.01
C PRO A 349 12.05 36.87 -0.42
N ALA A 350 12.41 37.71 0.55
CA ALA A 350 13.19 38.91 0.30
C ALA A 350 14.67 38.59 -0.03
N SER A 351 15.15 37.43 0.40
CA SER A 351 16.51 36.93 0.18
C SER A 351 16.57 35.42 0.37
N SER A 352 17.74 34.82 0.15
CA SER A 352 18.00 33.41 0.47
C SER A 352 18.54 33.19 1.89
N ALA A 353 18.45 34.18 2.77
CA ALA A 353 18.86 34.07 4.17
C ALA A 353 17.95 33.09 4.92
N VAL A 354 18.55 32.23 5.76
CA VAL A 354 17.85 31.26 6.59
C VAL A 354 18.07 31.59 8.06
N ARG A 355 16.98 31.55 8.86
CA ARG A 355 17.09 31.83 10.29
C ARG A 355 16.28 30.83 11.10
N PHE A 356 16.88 30.23 12.10
CA PHE A 356 16.25 29.46 13.15
C PHE A 356 16.16 30.35 14.39
N GLU A 357 14.95 30.54 14.92
CA GLU A 357 14.68 31.39 16.07
C GLU A 357 14.09 30.56 17.22
N ARG A 358 14.88 30.33 18.26
CA ARG A 358 14.54 29.59 19.47
C ARG A 358 13.85 28.25 19.16
N VAL A 359 14.41 27.50 18.24
CA VAL A 359 13.82 26.24 17.76
C VAL A 359 13.98 25.14 18.81
N THR A 360 12.86 24.57 19.22
CA THR A 360 12.82 23.38 20.06
C THR A 360 12.25 22.20 19.27
N PHE A 361 12.93 21.08 19.34
CA PHE A 361 12.55 19.87 18.61
C PHE A 361 12.98 18.60 19.34
N ALA A 362 12.05 17.60 19.43
CA ALA A 362 12.33 16.25 19.90
C ALA A 362 11.89 15.20 18.89
N HIS A 363 12.59 14.08 18.84
CA HIS A 363 12.16 12.92 18.08
C HIS A 363 11.13 12.09 18.88
N GLY A 364 9.92 11.90 18.32
CA GLY A 364 8.91 11.00 18.90
C GLY A 364 8.46 11.36 20.32
N GLY A 365 8.48 12.64 20.71
CA GLY A 365 8.10 13.08 22.06
C GLY A 365 9.11 12.73 23.17
N GLY A 366 10.34 12.39 22.76
CA GLY A 366 11.45 12.09 23.68
C GLY A 366 12.10 13.36 24.29
N LYS A 367 13.34 13.25 24.76
CA LYS A 367 14.12 14.41 25.20
C LYS A 367 14.37 15.34 24.02
N PRO A 368 14.28 16.67 24.21
CA PRO A 368 14.60 17.63 23.16
C PRO A 368 16.01 17.40 22.58
N LEU A 369 16.09 17.29 21.27
CA LEU A 369 17.37 17.32 20.55
C LEU A 369 17.84 18.77 20.43
N PHE A 370 16.94 19.69 20.07
CA PHE A 370 17.17 21.12 20.09
C PHE A 370 16.30 21.73 21.17
N ASP A 371 16.89 22.61 21.99
CA ASP A 371 16.22 23.34 23.06
C ASP A 371 16.58 24.83 22.92
N GLY A 372 15.70 25.57 22.23
CA GLY A 372 15.90 26.99 21.96
C GLY A 372 17.07 27.30 21.01
N LEU A 373 17.27 26.49 19.96
CA LEU A 373 18.35 26.70 18.99
C LEU A 373 18.16 28.00 18.19
N ASP A 374 19.18 28.85 18.21
CA ASP A 374 19.27 30.04 17.37
C ASP A 374 20.41 29.88 16.36
N LEU A 375 20.11 30.03 15.06
CA LEU A 375 21.07 29.98 13.98
C LEU A 375 20.69 30.99 12.89
N ASP A 376 21.59 31.89 12.54
CA ASP A 376 21.43 32.85 11.44
C ASP A 376 22.41 32.49 10.31
N VAL A 377 21.86 32.29 9.11
CA VAL A 377 22.58 31.99 7.87
C VAL A 377 22.33 33.13 6.89
N PRO A 378 23.27 34.05 6.73
CA PRO A 378 23.11 35.16 5.78
C PRO A 378 22.94 34.66 4.34
N GLY A 379 22.19 35.40 3.53
CA GLY A 379 22.01 35.06 2.11
C GLY A 379 23.33 35.05 1.35
N GLY A 380 23.55 34.04 0.53
CA GLY A 380 24.75 33.84 -0.28
C GLY A 380 25.97 33.32 0.48
N THR A 381 25.85 32.96 1.77
CA THR A 381 26.97 32.40 2.56
C THR A 381 26.95 30.87 2.55
N LYS A 382 28.13 30.26 2.64
CA LYS A 382 28.34 28.82 2.75
C LYS A 382 28.66 28.46 4.20
N ILE A 383 27.74 27.79 4.90
CA ILE A 383 27.93 27.38 6.29
C ILE A 383 28.17 25.86 6.37
N GLY A 384 29.30 25.50 6.97
CA GLY A 384 29.64 24.14 7.30
C GLY A 384 29.08 23.73 8.67
N LEU A 385 28.26 22.71 8.72
CA LEU A 385 27.76 22.06 9.96
C LEU A 385 28.70 20.93 10.35
N VAL A 386 29.42 21.09 11.45
CA VAL A 386 30.42 20.13 11.95
C VAL A 386 30.00 19.62 13.32
N GLY A 387 30.45 18.46 13.71
CA GLY A 387 30.21 17.90 15.04
C GLY A 387 30.09 16.37 15.02
N ARG A 388 29.98 15.79 16.19
CA ARG A 388 29.86 14.34 16.37
C ARG A 388 28.61 13.78 15.69
N SER A 389 28.64 12.48 15.35
CA SER A 389 27.44 11.76 14.91
C SER A 389 26.35 11.86 15.99
N GLY A 390 25.11 12.07 15.58
CA GLY A 390 23.98 12.31 16.51
C GLY A 390 23.89 13.74 17.06
N GLY A 391 24.77 14.68 16.66
CA GLY A 391 24.74 16.09 17.09
C GLY A 391 23.56 16.92 16.58
N GLY A 392 22.75 16.39 15.63
CA GLY A 392 21.58 17.08 15.09
C GLY A 392 21.75 17.68 13.69
N LYS A 393 22.90 17.53 13.03
CA LYS A 393 23.22 18.13 11.72
C LYS A 393 22.17 17.79 10.64
N THR A 394 21.93 16.51 10.38
CA THR A 394 20.92 16.04 9.40
C THR A 394 19.49 16.38 9.84
N THR A 395 19.23 16.46 11.15
CA THR A 395 17.92 16.89 11.67
C THR A 395 17.65 18.34 11.30
N LEU A 396 18.67 19.20 11.39
CA LEU A 396 18.55 20.62 11.02
C LEU A 396 18.19 20.81 9.55
N THR A 397 18.80 20.03 8.64
CA THR A 397 18.44 20.06 7.21
C THR A 397 17.03 19.55 6.96
N ARG A 398 16.58 18.50 7.67
CA ARG A 398 15.21 17.98 7.59
C ARG A 398 14.16 18.97 8.10
N LEU A 399 14.45 19.70 9.18
CA LEU A 399 13.58 20.76 9.71
C LEU A 399 13.44 21.91 8.70
N LEU A 400 14.53 22.33 8.05
CA LEU A 400 14.47 23.38 7.04
C LEU A 400 13.64 23.00 5.82
N MET A 401 13.65 21.73 5.41
CA MET A 401 12.78 21.19 4.36
C MET A 401 11.35 20.92 4.84
N ARG A 402 11.07 21.16 6.11
CA ARG A 402 9.80 20.84 6.77
C ARG A 402 9.37 19.38 6.50
N MET A 403 10.32 18.44 6.69
CA MET A 403 10.03 17.00 6.68
C MET A 403 9.38 16.54 8.00
N THR A 404 9.52 17.35 9.04
CA THR A 404 8.87 17.24 10.34
C THR A 404 8.70 18.66 10.90
N ASP A 405 7.65 18.90 11.69
CA ASP A 405 7.42 20.21 12.31
C ASP A 405 8.18 20.33 13.64
N ILE A 406 8.47 21.56 14.05
CA ILE A 406 9.11 21.91 15.31
C ILE A 406 8.06 21.99 16.44
N GLU A 407 8.48 21.82 17.71
CA GLU A 407 7.61 21.97 18.86
C GLU A 407 7.36 23.43 19.23
N SER A 408 8.41 24.26 19.13
CA SER A 408 8.34 25.71 19.37
C SER A 408 9.44 26.46 18.65
N GLY A 409 9.32 27.78 18.58
CA GLY A 409 10.21 28.65 17.82
C GLY A 409 9.71 28.90 16.40
N ARG A 410 10.61 29.33 15.51
CA ARG A 410 10.32 29.58 14.08
C ARG A 410 11.52 29.28 13.22
N ILE A 411 11.27 28.86 11.98
CA ILE A 411 12.28 28.75 10.94
C ILE A 411 11.85 29.66 9.79
N MET A 412 12.74 30.55 9.36
CA MET A 412 12.43 31.57 8.37
C MET A 412 13.35 31.47 7.17
N ILE A 413 12.83 31.74 5.98
CA ILE A 413 13.58 31.90 4.72
C ILE A 413 13.22 33.26 4.16
N GLY A 414 14.24 34.14 3.98
CA GLY A 414 14.02 35.47 3.44
C GLY A 414 12.99 36.30 4.21
N GLY A 415 12.85 36.10 5.52
CA GLY A 415 11.90 36.77 6.39
C GLY A 415 10.50 36.16 6.42
N GLN A 416 10.23 35.08 5.67
CA GLN A 416 8.97 34.35 5.72
C GLN A 416 9.08 33.07 6.59
N ASP A 417 8.10 32.85 7.46
CA ASP A 417 7.99 31.63 8.27
C ASP A 417 7.61 30.43 7.40
N ILE A 418 8.47 29.39 7.38
CA ILE A 418 8.24 28.18 6.57
C ILE A 418 6.96 27.42 6.95
N ALA A 419 6.49 27.55 8.18
CA ALA A 419 5.26 26.91 8.65
C ALA A 419 4.00 27.49 7.98
N ARG A 420 4.08 28.72 7.44
CA ARG A 420 2.99 29.41 6.76
C ARG A 420 2.97 29.21 5.25
N LEU A 421 4.01 28.59 4.69
CA LEU A 421 4.13 28.30 3.26
C LEU A 421 3.55 26.91 2.93
N ARG A 422 3.15 26.72 1.67
CA ARG A 422 2.95 25.36 1.16
C ARG A 422 4.28 24.62 1.14
N GLN A 423 4.28 23.35 1.49
CA GLN A 423 5.49 22.52 1.44
C GLN A 423 6.11 22.48 0.04
N ALA A 424 5.28 22.44 -1.01
CA ALA A 424 5.75 22.49 -2.40
C ALA A 424 6.47 23.80 -2.73
N ASP A 425 5.93 24.95 -2.30
CA ASP A 425 6.52 26.26 -2.51
C ASP A 425 7.83 26.41 -1.72
N LEU A 426 7.84 25.99 -0.44
CA LEU A 426 9.05 25.95 0.39
C LEU A 426 10.17 25.13 -0.26
N ARG A 427 9.84 23.88 -0.64
CA ARG A 427 10.82 22.96 -1.25
C ARG A 427 11.25 23.39 -2.65
N SER A 428 10.53 24.32 -3.30
CA SER A 428 10.97 24.91 -4.56
C SER A 428 12.19 25.82 -4.40
N LEU A 429 12.39 26.41 -3.21
CA LEU A 429 13.54 27.24 -2.87
C LEU A 429 14.80 26.46 -2.52
N ILE A 430 14.71 25.14 -2.38
CA ILE A 430 15.77 24.30 -1.82
C ILE A 430 16.20 23.24 -2.85
N ALA A 431 17.49 23.15 -3.11
CA ALA A 431 18.11 22.00 -3.76
C ALA A 431 18.79 21.14 -2.68
N TYR A 432 18.47 19.85 -2.66
CA TYR A 432 18.97 18.91 -1.65
C TYR A 432 19.77 17.79 -2.28
N VAL A 433 20.98 17.57 -1.76
CA VAL A 433 21.85 16.44 -2.11
C VAL A 433 22.03 15.59 -0.87
N PRO A 434 21.40 14.41 -0.79
CA PRO A 434 21.50 13.52 0.37
C PRO A 434 22.83 12.76 0.41
N GLN A 435 23.15 12.20 1.57
CA GLN A 435 24.32 11.33 1.80
C GLN A 435 24.29 10.08 0.89
N ASP A 436 23.16 9.41 0.80
CA ASP A 436 22.95 8.25 -0.09
C ASP A 436 21.81 8.55 -1.08
N PRO A 437 22.16 8.96 -2.33
CA PRO A 437 21.17 9.36 -3.29
C PRO A 437 20.34 8.18 -3.81
N ALA A 438 19.04 8.23 -3.59
CA ALA A 438 18.09 7.29 -4.16
C ALA A 438 17.91 7.51 -5.66
N MET A 439 17.92 6.41 -6.42
CA MET A 439 17.66 6.40 -7.85
C MET A 439 16.33 5.68 -8.13
N PHE A 440 15.56 6.25 -9.06
CA PHE A 440 14.37 5.58 -9.59
C PHE A 440 14.78 4.52 -10.62
N HIS A 441 14.01 3.45 -10.72
CA HIS A 441 14.15 2.48 -11.80
C HIS A 441 13.63 3.08 -13.12
N ARG A 442 14.41 4.01 -13.65
CA ARG A 442 14.15 4.81 -14.86
C ARG A 442 15.46 5.05 -15.57
N THR A 443 15.43 5.73 -16.73
CA THR A 443 16.63 6.15 -17.44
C THR A 443 17.44 7.17 -16.64
N LEU A 444 18.72 7.35 -16.96
CA LEU A 444 19.56 8.40 -16.39
C LEU A 444 18.96 9.80 -16.66
N ARG A 445 18.47 10.02 -17.90
CA ARG A 445 17.74 11.22 -18.30
C ARG A 445 16.59 11.53 -17.35
N GLU A 446 15.68 10.60 -17.16
CA GLU A 446 14.52 10.77 -16.29
C GLU A 446 14.90 10.95 -14.82
N ASN A 447 15.99 10.30 -14.39
CA ASN A 447 16.52 10.49 -13.05
C ASN A 447 17.04 11.90 -12.84
N ILE A 448 17.70 12.52 -13.81
CA ILE A 448 18.17 13.92 -13.73
C ILE A 448 16.97 14.87 -13.85
N ALA A 449 16.10 14.66 -14.84
CA ALA A 449 14.93 15.49 -15.09
C ALA A 449 13.90 15.47 -13.95
N PHE A 450 13.99 14.53 -13.00
CA PHE A 450 13.09 14.46 -11.85
C PHE A 450 13.01 15.75 -11.04
N ALA A 451 14.11 16.52 -10.99
CA ALA A 451 14.16 17.82 -10.31
C ALA A 451 13.35 18.92 -11.01
N ARG A 452 13.22 18.84 -12.34
CA ARG A 452 12.46 19.75 -13.19
C ARG A 452 11.97 19.00 -14.44
N PRO A 453 10.75 18.42 -14.41
CA PRO A 453 10.22 17.55 -15.47
C PRO A 453 10.05 18.23 -16.83
N ASP A 454 9.89 19.54 -16.84
CA ASP A 454 9.73 20.40 -18.03
C ASP A 454 11.06 20.92 -18.60
N ALA A 455 12.19 20.46 -18.06
CA ALA A 455 13.52 20.84 -18.54
C ALA A 455 13.76 20.33 -19.96
N THR A 456 14.35 21.19 -20.79
CA THR A 456 14.77 20.82 -22.15
C THR A 456 15.96 19.86 -22.12
N GLU A 457 16.14 19.10 -23.19
CA GLU A 457 17.29 18.22 -23.35
C GLU A 457 18.64 18.93 -23.18
N ALA A 458 18.72 20.16 -23.71
CA ALA A 458 19.92 20.98 -23.57
C ALA A 458 20.21 21.39 -22.11
N GLU A 459 19.18 21.62 -21.30
CA GLU A 459 19.34 21.93 -19.88
C GLU A 459 19.74 20.70 -19.08
N ILE A 460 19.13 19.55 -19.36
CA ILE A 460 19.49 18.27 -18.75
C ILE A 460 20.97 17.96 -19.04
N ARG A 461 21.39 18.10 -20.30
CA ARG A 461 22.76 17.84 -20.71
C ARG A 461 23.76 18.80 -20.04
N ARG A 462 23.45 20.09 -19.99
CA ARG A 462 24.30 21.08 -19.29
C ARG A 462 24.43 20.76 -17.80
N ALA A 463 23.35 20.36 -17.14
CA ALA A 463 23.39 19.97 -15.74
C ALA A 463 24.22 18.69 -15.53
N ALA A 464 24.11 17.73 -16.45
CA ALA A 464 24.90 16.51 -16.46
C ALA A 464 26.39 16.77 -16.69
N GLU A 465 26.73 17.65 -17.62
CA GLU A 465 28.12 18.09 -17.88
C GLU A 465 28.72 18.79 -16.65
N ALA A 466 27.99 19.71 -16.05
CA ALA A 466 28.41 20.41 -14.85
C ALA A 466 28.62 19.50 -13.62
N ALA A 467 27.96 18.34 -13.61
CA ALA A 467 28.08 17.31 -12.58
C ALA A 467 28.98 16.14 -13.00
N HIS A 468 29.71 16.22 -14.09
CA HIS A 468 30.59 15.17 -14.65
C HIS A 468 29.86 13.84 -14.92
N VAL A 469 28.55 13.88 -15.19
CA VAL A 469 27.75 12.69 -15.52
C VAL A 469 28.06 12.20 -16.94
N THR A 470 28.34 13.11 -17.87
CA THR A 470 28.66 12.81 -19.29
C THR A 470 29.87 11.90 -19.43
N GLU A 471 30.85 12.01 -18.55
CA GLU A 471 32.07 11.21 -18.58
C GLU A 471 31.82 9.70 -18.54
N PHE A 472 30.81 9.27 -17.77
CA PHE A 472 30.47 7.86 -17.73
C PHE A 472 29.30 7.50 -18.65
N THR A 473 28.38 8.44 -18.94
CA THR A 473 27.26 8.14 -19.84
C THR A 473 27.71 7.93 -21.28
N ASP A 474 28.73 8.64 -21.73
CA ASP A 474 29.28 8.52 -23.09
C ASP A 474 29.94 7.14 -23.32
N ALA A 475 30.31 6.43 -22.25
CA ALA A 475 30.83 5.07 -22.31
C ALA A 475 29.72 3.98 -22.27
N LEU A 476 28.46 4.36 -22.00
CA LEU A 476 27.34 3.44 -21.94
C LEU A 476 26.69 3.26 -23.31
N PRO A 477 26.28 2.04 -23.70
CA PRO A 477 25.67 1.76 -25.00
C PRO A 477 24.45 2.64 -25.32
N ASP A 478 23.61 2.88 -24.32
CA ASP A 478 22.36 3.66 -24.45
C ASP A 478 22.52 5.12 -23.95
N GLY A 479 23.73 5.55 -23.55
CA GLY A 479 23.98 6.89 -23.05
C GLY A 479 23.03 7.32 -21.94
N PHE A 480 22.35 8.45 -22.10
CA PHE A 480 21.36 8.98 -21.14
C PHE A 480 20.09 8.12 -21.05
N ASP A 481 19.80 7.27 -22.02
CA ASP A 481 18.63 6.39 -22.01
C ASP A 481 18.90 5.05 -21.30
N THR A 482 20.11 4.89 -20.73
CA THR A 482 20.48 3.73 -19.93
C THR A 482 19.59 3.63 -18.68
N MET A 483 18.96 2.46 -18.50
CA MET A 483 18.16 2.15 -17.31
C MET A 483 19.06 1.93 -16.09
N VAL A 484 18.83 2.72 -15.04
CA VAL A 484 19.68 2.77 -13.83
C VAL A 484 19.53 1.50 -12.96
N GLY A 485 18.46 0.74 -13.14
CA GLY A 485 18.15 -0.42 -12.30
C GLY A 485 17.49 -0.03 -10.97
N GLU A 486 17.09 -1.05 -10.21
CA GLU A 486 16.46 -0.83 -8.92
C GLU A 486 17.47 -0.21 -7.94
N ARG A 487 17.09 0.91 -7.30
CA ARG A 487 17.94 1.71 -6.39
C ARG A 487 19.31 2.10 -6.94
N GLY A 488 19.51 2.05 -8.26
CA GLY A 488 20.77 2.44 -8.88
C GLY A 488 21.88 1.38 -8.78
N VAL A 489 21.55 0.11 -8.62
CA VAL A 489 22.52 -1.00 -8.50
C VAL A 489 23.53 -1.05 -9.64
N LYS A 490 23.18 -0.55 -10.82
CA LYS A 490 24.07 -0.48 -11.99
C LYS A 490 25.07 0.68 -11.95
N LEU A 491 24.97 1.59 -10.98
CA LEU A 491 25.85 2.75 -10.83
C LEU A 491 26.75 2.59 -9.61
N SER A 492 28.00 3.05 -9.72
CA SER A 492 28.89 3.20 -8.56
C SER A 492 28.36 4.26 -7.58
N GLY A 493 28.86 4.30 -6.35
CA GLY A 493 28.52 5.33 -5.37
C GLY A 493 28.77 6.73 -5.91
N GLY A 494 29.93 6.97 -6.53
CA GLY A 494 30.30 8.25 -7.14
C GLY A 494 29.42 8.62 -8.34
N GLN A 495 29.02 7.65 -9.16
CA GLN A 495 28.09 7.89 -10.26
C GLN A 495 26.71 8.31 -9.76
N ARG A 496 26.17 7.62 -8.72
CA ARG A 496 24.91 8.03 -8.09
C ARG A 496 24.98 9.43 -7.53
N GLN A 497 26.09 9.79 -6.88
CA GLN A 497 26.30 11.13 -6.31
C GLN A 497 26.34 12.20 -7.40
N ARG A 498 27.03 11.96 -8.53
CA ARG A 498 27.06 12.87 -9.67
C ARG A 498 25.67 13.08 -10.30
N VAL A 499 24.84 12.03 -10.39
CA VAL A 499 23.44 12.18 -10.82
C VAL A 499 22.63 13.02 -9.83
N ALA A 500 22.84 12.89 -8.52
CA ALA A 500 22.16 13.72 -7.52
C ALA A 500 22.61 15.19 -7.60
N LEU A 501 23.88 15.44 -7.88
CA LEU A 501 24.40 16.79 -8.15
C LEU A 501 23.79 17.38 -9.44
N ALA A 502 23.67 16.59 -10.51
CA ALA A 502 23.01 17.03 -11.73
C ALA A 502 21.54 17.42 -11.47
N ARG A 503 20.81 16.65 -10.62
CA ARG A 503 19.47 17.05 -10.14
C ARG A 503 19.47 18.41 -9.43
N ALA A 504 20.41 18.62 -8.52
CA ALA A 504 20.50 19.86 -7.75
C ALA A 504 20.86 21.06 -8.65
N ILE A 505 21.77 20.88 -9.62
CA ILE A 505 22.13 21.88 -10.62
C ILE A 505 20.91 22.22 -11.50
N LEU A 506 20.20 21.20 -12.00
CA LEU A 506 19.02 21.38 -12.84
C LEU A 506 17.88 22.08 -12.09
N ARG A 507 17.75 21.83 -10.77
CA ARG A 507 16.76 22.47 -9.90
C ARG A 507 16.97 23.97 -9.81
N ASP A 508 18.21 24.43 -9.80
CA ASP A 508 18.63 25.85 -9.76
C ASP A 508 17.96 26.66 -8.64
N ALA A 509 17.96 26.11 -7.43
CA ALA A 509 17.35 26.74 -6.26
C ALA A 509 18.33 27.68 -5.53
N PRO A 510 17.85 28.77 -4.87
CA PRO A 510 18.69 29.74 -4.18
C PRO A 510 19.32 29.22 -2.88
N ILE A 511 18.77 28.14 -2.29
CA ILE A 511 19.28 27.51 -1.08
C ILE A 511 19.73 26.10 -1.41
N LEU A 512 20.89 25.73 -0.93
CA LEU A 512 21.49 24.41 -1.13
C LEU A 512 21.67 23.70 0.21
N LEU A 513 21.19 22.47 0.30
CA LEU A 513 21.43 21.58 1.42
C LEU A 513 22.26 20.39 0.95
N LEU A 514 23.45 20.21 1.52
CA LEU A 514 24.35 19.10 1.23
C LEU A 514 24.54 18.26 2.48
N ASP A 515 24.18 16.99 2.41
CA ASP A 515 24.34 16.05 3.52
C ASP A 515 25.40 15.00 3.17
N GLU A 516 26.61 15.15 3.70
CA GLU A 516 27.77 14.25 3.53
C GLU A 516 28.04 13.79 2.07
N ALA A 517 27.91 14.67 1.12
CA ALA A 517 27.90 14.35 -0.31
C ALA A 517 29.19 13.66 -0.86
N THR A 518 30.23 13.48 -0.05
CA THR A 518 31.53 12.88 -0.45
C THR A 518 31.92 11.64 0.37
N SER A 519 31.09 11.18 1.32
CA SER A 519 31.36 9.97 2.09
C SER A 519 31.29 8.71 1.21
N ALA A 520 32.24 7.79 1.32
CA ALA A 520 32.30 6.51 0.60
C ALA A 520 32.57 6.57 -0.92
N LEU A 521 33.34 7.58 -1.40
CA LEU A 521 33.79 7.67 -2.78
C LEU A 521 35.25 7.22 -2.91
N ASP A 522 35.61 6.66 -4.06
CA ASP A 522 36.98 6.48 -4.49
C ASP A 522 37.65 7.85 -4.79
N SER A 523 38.96 7.92 -4.73
CA SER A 523 39.70 9.20 -4.81
C SER A 523 39.45 9.98 -6.12
N GLU A 524 39.27 9.29 -7.25
CA GLU A 524 39.01 9.91 -8.54
C GLU A 524 37.59 10.51 -8.59
N SER A 525 36.59 9.73 -8.21
CA SER A 525 35.20 10.20 -8.10
C SER A 525 35.04 11.35 -7.09
N GLU A 526 35.85 11.35 -6.03
CA GLU A 526 35.83 12.41 -5.02
C GLU A 526 36.21 13.77 -5.59
N ILE A 527 37.28 13.84 -6.41
CA ILE A 527 37.72 15.08 -7.03
C ILE A 527 36.62 15.67 -7.92
N LEU A 528 36.01 14.85 -8.79
CA LEU A 528 34.94 15.26 -9.68
C LEU A 528 33.68 15.73 -8.93
N VAL A 529 33.32 15.02 -7.88
CA VAL A 529 32.17 15.38 -7.02
C VAL A 529 32.45 16.69 -6.29
N GLN A 530 33.66 16.90 -5.78
CA GLN A 530 34.06 18.16 -5.13
C GLN A 530 34.00 19.33 -6.11
N GLU A 531 34.53 19.20 -7.31
CA GLU A 531 34.48 20.24 -8.34
C GLU A 531 33.02 20.60 -8.68
N ALA A 532 32.16 19.62 -8.89
CA ALA A 532 30.74 19.86 -9.13
C ALA A 532 30.03 20.52 -7.95
N LEU A 533 30.39 20.18 -6.71
CA LEU A 533 29.87 20.80 -5.49
C LEU A 533 30.25 22.27 -5.40
N TRP A 534 31.52 22.61 -5.71
CA TRP A 534 31.98 24.01 -5.70
C TRP A 534 31.20 24.86 -6.69
N ARG A 535 31.08 24.42 -7.92
CA ARG A 535 30.27 25.10 -8.96
C ARG A 535 28.81 25.26 -8.52
N LEU A 536 28.25 24.24 -7.87
CA LEU A 536 26.86 24.28 -7.40
C LEU A 536 26.68 25.31 -6.27
N MET A 537 27.66 25.50 -5.39
CA MET A 537 27.60 26.45 -4.27
C MET A 537 27.83 27.91 -4.66
N GLU A 538 28.33 28.20 -5.85
CA GLU A 538 28.60 29.58 -6.29
C GLU A 538 27.33 30.43 -6.31
N GLY A 539 27.35 31.57 -5.61
CA GLY A 539 26.25 32.54 -5.57
C GLY A 539 25.01 32.08 -4.80
N ARG A 540 25.03 30.92 -4.11
CA ARG A 540 23.91 30.38 -3.35
C ARG A 540 24.16 30.38 -1.84
N THR A 541 23.09 30.38 -1.08
CA THR A 541 23.16 30.08 0.36
C THR A 541 23.29 28.57 0.54
N ALA A 542 24.38 28.10 1.16
CA ALA A 542 24.61 26.67 1.33
C ALA A 542 24.73 26.26 2.80
N LEU A 543 24.02 25.25 3.22
CA LEU A 543 24.22 24.52 4.47
C LEU A 543 24.81 23.14 4.14
N VAL A 544 26.04 22.94 4.57
CA VAL A 544 26.84 21.75 4.24
C VAL A 544 27.08 20.94 5.50
N VAL A 545 26.48 19.77 5.61
CA VAL A 545 26.86 18.79 6.63
C VAL A 545 28.13 18.09 6.16
N ALA A 546 29.25 18.45 6.76
CA ALA A 546 30.56 17.99 6.30
C ALA A 546 31.20 17.02 7.29
N HIS A 547 31.70 15.91 6.75
CA HIS A 547 32.51 14.92 7.45
C HIS A 547 33.97 14.89 6.95
N ARG A 548 34.27 15.58 5.83
CA ARG A 548 35.63 15.62 5.28
C ARG A 548 36.27 17.01 5.48
N LEU A 549 37.51 16.98 5.89
CA LEU A 549 38.31 18.18 6.21
C LEU A 549 38.46 19.14 5.02
N SER A 550 38.64 18.60 3.81
CA SER A 550 38.77 19.37 2.57
C SER A 550 37.55 20.25 2.27
N THR A 551 36.34 19.70 2.56
CA THR A 551 35.11 20.45 2.36
C THR A 551 34.90 21.53 3.44
N VAL A 552 35.27 21.22 4.70
CA VAL A 552 35.08 22.10 5.85
C VAL A 552 35.93 23.37 5.75
N ALA A 553 37.20 23.22 5.35
CA ALA A 553 38.17 24.30 5.35
C ALA A 553 37.84 25.47 4.41
N THR A 554 36.97 25.26 3.47
CA THR A 554 36.62 26.21 2.40
C THR A 554 35.27 26.89 2.60
N MET A 555 34.57 26.61 3.70
CA MET A 555 33.31 27.28 4.06
C MET A 555 33.56 28.67 4.60
N ASP A 556 32.64 29.61 4.28
CA ASP A 556 32.69 30.98 4.77
C ASP A 556 32.59 31.03 6.30
N GLN A 557 31.83 30.09 6.88
CA GLN A 557 31.65 29.97 8.32
C GLN A 557 31.37 28.52 8.71
N LEU A 558 31.79 28.13 9.90
CA LEU A 558 31.55 26.85 10.51
C LEU A 558 30.68 26.99 11.76
N VAL A 559 29.78 26.05 11.94
CA VAL A 559 28.94 25.90 13.13
C VAL A 559 29.16 24.50 13.70
N VAL A 560 29.68 24.46 14.91
CA VAL A 560 29.96 23.21 15.61
C VAL A 560 28.75 22.84 16.48
N LEU A 561 28.14 21.70 16.16
CA LEU A 561 26.98 21.16 16.87
C LEU A 561 27.41 20.01 17.78
N ASP A 562 27.10 20.12 19.07
CA ASP A 562 27.22 19.02 20.02
C ASP A 562 25.91 18.85 20.80
N ARG A 563 25.33 17.66 20.74
CA ARG A 563 24.05 17.31 21.42
C ARG A 563 22.94 18.35 21.26
N GLY A 564 22.79 18.87 20.04
CA GLY A 564 21.75 19.84 19.70
C GLY A 564 22.05 21.30 20.07
N HIS A 565 23.23 21.60 20.61
CA HIS A 565 23.64 22.97 20.93
C HIS A 565 24.76 23.43 19.99
N ILE A 566 24.75 24.70 19.61
CA ILE A 566 25.87 25.35 18.93
C ILE A 566 26.91 25.67 19.98
N VAL A 567 28.04 24.95 19.94
CA VAL A 567 29.14 25.12 20.93
C VAL A 567 30.22 26.07 20.43
N GLU A 568 30.43 26.15 19.12
CA GLU A 568 31.41 27.05 18.49
C GLU A 568 30.87 27.56 17.16
N ARG A 569 31.26 28.77 16.78
CA ARG A 569 30.96 29.42 15.50
C ARG A 569 32.11 30.33 15.10
N GLY A 570 32.58 30.24 13.85
CA GLY A 570 33.68 31.06 13.34
C GLY A 570 34.19 30.56 11.99
N THR A 571 35.25 31.15 11.47
CA THR A 571 35.95 30.63 10.31
C THR A 571 36.82 29.42 10.68
N HIS A 572 37.29 28.69 9.68
CA HIS A 572 38.21 27.57 9.88
C HIS A 572 39.44 27.98 10.73
N GLU A 573 40.09 29.11 10.39
CA GLU A 573 41.27 29.58 11.06
C GLU A 573 41.01 30.01 12.52
N GLU A 574 39.90 30.72 12.76
CA GLU A 574 39.49 31.15 14.10
C GLU A 574 39.20 29.95 15.01
N LEU A 575 38.51 28.92 14.51
CA LEU A 575 38.17 27.76 15.30
C LEU A 575 39.35 26.82 15.56
N LEU A 576 40.33 26.77 14.67
CA LEU A 576 41.59 26.06 14.94
C LEU A 576 42.41 26.79 16.02
N ALA A 577 42.50 28.12 15.95
CA ALA A 577 43.23 28.92 16.91
C ALA A 577 42.60 28.89 18.32
N SER A 578 41.29 28.60 18.44
CA SER A 578 40.59 28.52 19.73
C SER A 578 40.89 27.25 20.54
N GLU A 579 41.53 26.24 19.92
CA GLU A 579 41.84 24.93 20.51
C GLU A 579 40.60 24.21 21.12
N GLY A 580 39.43 24.52 20.61
CA GLY A 580 38.16 24.07 21.12
C GLY A 580 37.72 22.69 20.61
N ALA A 581 36.39 22.48 20.51
CA ALA A 581 35.82 21.23 20.05
C ALA A 581 36.14 20.96 18.57
N TYR A 582 36.15 22.02 17.73
CA TYR A 582 36.51 21.90 16.33
C TYR A 582 37.98 21.52 16.13
N ALA A 583 38.91 22.17 16.84
CA ALA A 583 40.32 21.83 16.76
C ALA A 583 40.60 20.37 17.13
N LYS A 584 39.93 19.85 18.16
CA LYS A 584 40.02 18.44 18.56
C LYS A 584 39.50 17.51 17.48
N LEU A 585 38.34 17.82 16.85
CA LEU A 585 37.79 17.01 15.75
C LEU A 585 38.73 17.01 14.54
N TRP A 586 39.32 18.19 14.24
CA TRP A 586 40.30 18.32 13.18
C TRP A 586 41.55 17.49 13.42
N GLN A 587 42.14 17.53 14.63
CA GLN A 587 43.31 16.76 15.01
C GLN A 587 43.05 15.23 14.91
N HIS A 588 41.89 14.79 15.34
CA HIS A 588 41.54 13.36 15.23
C HIS A 588 41.39 12.88 13.78
N GLN A 589 40.96 13.73 12.87
CA GLN A 589 40.81 13.36 11.46
C GLN A 589 42.11 13.56 10.66
N SER A 590 42.94 14.53 11.01
CA SER A 590 44.23 14.80 10.36
C SER A 590 45.37 13.94 10.92
N GLY A 591 45.31 13.55 12.21
CA GLY A 591 46.35 12.76 12.89
C GLY A 591 46.43 11.31 12.44
N GLY A 592 45.35 10.73 11.93
CA GLY A 592 45.37 9.38 11.34
C GLY A 592 46.21 9.27 10.05
N PHE A 593 46.58 10.37 9.43
CA PHE A 593 47.44 10.39 8.24
C PHE A 593 48.94 10.65 8.56
N LEU A 594 49.28 11.07 9.79
CA LEU A 594 50.66 11.45 10.14
C LEU A 594 51.41 10.41 11.00
N ASP A 595 50.70 9.48 11.66
CA ASP A 595 51.35 8.44 12.49
C ASP A 595 51.89 7.25 11.68
N ASP A 596 51.42 7.00 10.46
CA ASP A 596 51.97 5.92 9.62
C ASP A 596 53.34 6.23 8.96
N THR A 597 53.77 7.52 8.97
CA THR A 597 55.08 7.90 8.44
C THR A 597 56.21 7.98 9.47
N SER A 598 55.87 7.99 10.76
CA SER A 598 56.89 7.99 11.82
C SER A 598 57.26 6.55 12.32
N ALA A 599 56.35 5.58 12.24
CA ALA A 599 56.63 4.20 12.61
C ALA A 599 57.52 3.45 11.59
N ALA A 600 57.48 3.85 10.30
CA ALA A 600 58.32 3.25 9.25
C ALA A 600 59.80 3.69 9.26
N ARG A 601 60.20 4.61 10.12
CA ARG A 601 61.61 5.07 10.22
C ARG A 601 62.40 4.56 11.45
N SER A 602 61.75 3.85 12.38
CA SER A 602 62.41 3.30 13.57
C SER A 602 62.91 1.84 13.44
N ASP A 603 62.52 1.12 12.36
CA ASP A 603 62.96 -0.27 12.15
C ASP A 603 64.07 -0.45 11.13
N LEU A 604 64.77 0.65 10.76
CA LEU A 604 65.95 0.62 9.88
C LEU A 604 67.17 1.37 10.47
N SER A 605 67.42 1.25 11.79
CA SER A 605 68.70 1.66 12.37
C SER A 605 69.28 0.56 13.24
#